data_7cd8e4d2d123c9a83f1c426efa1726d8
#
_entry.id   7cd8e4d2d123c9a83f1c426efa1726d8
#
_cell.length_a   1.000
_cell.length_b   1.000
_cell.length_c   1.000
_cell.angle_alpha   90.00
_cell.angle_beta   90.00
_cell.angle_gamma   90.00
#
_symmetry.space_group_name_H-M   'P 1'
#
loop_
_entity.id
_entity.type
_entity.pdbx_description
1 polymer ?
#
loop_
_entity_poly.entity_id
_entity_poly.type
_entity_poly.pdbx_seq_one_letter_code
_entity_poly.pdbx_strand_id
1 'polypeptide(L)'
;MRFFRDESERRREFPVVENGIFLGHAGVTILPRRVADSMKAHAEASCHQHQEFGEVLQDVARTRSLCAQLIGAHADEIALLGPTSLGLSLFANGLDWQPGDEVVYYGDDYPANVYPWTALASRGVFPRALQPEETGDITPELVEAALTPRTRLVALASCHYLSGRRINVEAIGRLLRSKGVLFSLDAIQTLGASPLDVEFVDFLSADAHKWMLGPMAMGIVYVARRNFEKCRPTLLGAWNVK
;
A
#
# COMPACT_ATOMS: atom_id res chain seq x y z
N MET A 1 -20.61 -16.17 0.33
CA MET A 1 -19.82 -16.93 1.32
C MET A 1 -20.10 -16.37 2.71
N ARG A 2 -20.51 -17.18 3.70
CA ARG A 2 -20.68 -16.71 5.06
C ARG A 2 -19.34 -16.83 5.79
N PHE A 3 -18.74 -15.74 6.20
CA PHE A 3 -17.49 -15.73 6.98
C PHE A 3 -17.67 -16.21 8.42
N PHE A 4 -18.86 -16.04 8.99
CA PHE A 4 -19.22 -16.46 10.33
C PHE A 4 -20.41 -17.42 10.28
N ARG A 5 -20.41 -18.42 11.16
CA ARG A 5 -21.52 -19.40 11.26
C ARG A 5 -22.82 -18.72 11.73
N ASP A 6 -22.68 -17.81 12.67
CA ASP A 6 -23.79 -17.09 13.29
C ASP A 6 -23.35 -15.73 13.84
N GLU A 7 -24.32 -14.97 14.33
CA GLU A 7 -24.13 -13.64 14.93
C GLU A 7 -23.29 -13.69 16.21
N SER A 8 -23.35 -14.78 16.98
CA SER A 8 -22.57 -14.91 18.20
C SER A 8 -21.08 -15.07 17.90
N GLU A 9 -20.73 -15.78 16.83
CA GLU A 9 -19.35 -15.88 16.35
C GLU A 9 -18.85 -14.51 15.86
N ARG A 10 -19.65 -13.77 15.10
CA ARG A 10 -19.31 -12.42 14.67
C ARG A 10 -19.09 -11.47 15.84
N ARG A 11 -19.94 -11.50 16.87
CA ARG A 11 -19.79 -10.68 18.08
C ARG A 11 -18.52 -11.04 18.87
N ARG A 12 -18.19 -12.31 18.96
CA ARG A 12 -16.91 -12.73 19.58
C ARG A 12 -15.71 -12.22 18.82
N GLU A 13 -15.75 -12.25 17.48
CA GLU A 13 -14.66 -11.76 16.66
C GLU A 13 -14.52 -10.24 16.68
N PHE A 14 -15.65 -9.53 16.75
CA PHE A 14 -15.70 -8.06 16.76
C PHE A 14 -16.43 -7.52 18.01
N PRO A 15 -15.78 -7.53 19.19
CA PRO A 15 -16.43 -7.09 20.45
C PRO A 15 -16.88 -5.62 20.43
N VAL A 16 -16.39 -4.80 19.52
CA VAL A 16 -16.80 -3.41 19.35
C VAL A 16 -18.32 -3.26 19.19
N VAL A 17 -19.00 -4.29 18.69
CA VAL A 17 -20.47 -4.29 18.51
C VAL A 17 -21.25 -4.21 19.83
N GLU A 18 -20.60 -4.48 20.97
CA GLU A 18 -21.19 -4.29 22.30
C GLU A 18 -21.28 -2.82 22.68
N ASN A 19 -20.42 -1.98 22.08
CA ASN A 19 -20.34 -0.55 22.36
C ASN A 19 -21.05 0.31 21.30
N GLY A 20 -21.47 -0.28 20.17
CA GLY A 20 -22.15 0.43 19.09
C GLY A 20 -21.84 -0.08 17.68
N ILE A 21 -22.17 0.73 16.68
CA ILE A 21 -21.90 0.47 15.28
C ILE A 21 -20.59 1.18 14.90
N PHE A 22 -19.56 0.41 14.56
CA PHE A 22 -18.28 0.94 14.13
C PHE A 22 -18.20 1.05 12.59
N LEU A 23 -18.02 2.27 12.08
CA LEU A 23 -17.88 2.56 10.63
C LEU A 23 -16.55 3.28 10.29
N GLY A 24 -15.62 3.33 11.23
CA GLY A 24 -14.41 4.14 11.16
C GLY A 24 -13.20 3.50 10.49
N HIS A 25 -13.38 2.44 9.66
CA HIS A 25 -12.26 1.72 9.02
C HIS A 25 -11.36 2.60 8.15
N ALA A 26 -11.91 3.65 7.54
CA ALA A 26 -11.14 4.60 6.73
C ALA A 26 -10.13 5.43 7.56
N GLY A 27 -10.35 5.56 8.86
CA GLY A 27 -9.39 6.14 9.81
C GLY A 27 -8.42 5.10 10.36
N VAL A 28 -8.68 4.62 11.57
CA VAL A 28 -7.97 3.50 12.20
C VAL A 28 -8.99 2.43 12.57
N THR A 29 -8.77 1.20 12.13
CA THR A 29 -9.70 0.10 12.37
C THR A 29 -9.60 -0.42 13.81
N ILE A 30 -10.65 -1.13 14.22
CA ILE A 30 -10.59 -1.99 15.41
C ILE A 30 -9.92 -3.32 15.06
N LEU A 31 -9.26 -3.93 16.03
CA LEU A 31 -8.66 -5.24 15.82
C LEU A 31 -9.72 -6.35 16.03
N PRO A 32 -9.80 -7.32 15.12
CA PRO A 32 -10.50 -8.57 15.37
C PRO A 32 -9.92 -9.30 16.59
N ARG A 33 -10.75 -10.08 17.29
CA ARG A 33 -10.34 -10.83 18.49
C ARG A 33 -9.13 -11.72 18.20
N ARG A 34 -9.15 -12.47 17.09
CA ARG A 34 -8.06 -13.36 16.71
C ARG A 34 -6.71 -12.64 16.53
N VAL A 35 -6.72 -11.41 16.00
CA VAL A 35 -5.51 -10.59 15.85
C VAL A 35 -5.01 -10.16 17.23
N ALA A 36 -5.89 -9.63 18.08
CA ALA A 36 -5.52 -9.20 19.42
C ALA A 36 -5.01 -10.37 20.28
N ASP A 37 -5.62 -11.54 20.17
CA ASP A 37 -5.20 -12.72 20.92
C ASP A 37 -3.86 -13.28 20.43
N SER A 38 -3.61 -13.26 19.12
CA SER A 38 -2.30 -13.63 18.55
C SER A 38 -1.18 -12.70 19.04
N MET A 39 -1.44 -11.38 19.07
CA MET A 39 -0.45 -10.40 19.59
C MET A 39 -0.16 -10.64 21.08
N LYS A 40 -1.20 -10.89 21.89
CA LYS A 40 -1.03 -11.20 23.33
C LYS A 40 -0.26 -12.48 23.53
N ALA A 41 -0.60 -13.56 22.78
CA ALA A 41 0.07 -14.83 22.87
C ALA A 41 1.56 -14.72 22.51
N HIS A 42 1.88 -13.96 21.46
CA HIS A 42 3.27 -13.70 21.08
C HIS A 42 4.04 -12.93 22.17
N ALA A 43 3.43 -11.89 22.73
CA ALA A 43 4.04 -11.11 23.81
C ALA A 43 4.29 -11.97 25.05
N GLU A 44 3.31 -12.77 25.46
CA GLU A 44 3.42 -13.67 26.62
C GLU A 44 4.49 -14.75 26.38
N ALA A 45 4.48 -15.40 25.23
CA ALA A 45 5.49 -16.41 24.88
C ALA A 45 6.91 -15.82 24.90
N SER A 46 7.07 -14.58 24.44
CA SER A 46 8.36 -13.89 24.43
C SER A 46 8.90 -13.58 25.83
N CYS A 47 8.05 -13.60 26.87
CA CYS A 47 8.50 -13.46 28.27
C CYS A 47 9.09 -14.76 28.83
N HIS A 48 8.72 -15.91 28.27
CA HIS A 48 9.05 -17.22 28.86
C HIS A 48 9.97 -18.06 27.97
N GLN A 49 10.01 -17.78 26.68
CA GLN A 49 10.69 -18.63 25.70
C GLN A 49 11.60 -17.79 24.80
N HIS A 50 12.74 -18.40 24.45
CA HIS A 50 13.57 -17.91 23.36
C HIS A 50 12.80 -18.00 22.05
N GLN A 51 12.87 -16.96 21.21
CA GLN A 51 12.27 -17.01 19.88
C GLN A 51 13.15 -17.83 18.94
N GLU A 52 12.59 -18.90 18.40
CA GLU A 52 13.24 -19.70 17.37
C GLU A 52 13.21 -18.97 16.04
N PHE A 53 14.36 -18.48 15.62
CA PHE A 53 14.49 -17.64 14.43
C PHE A 53 13.97 -18.33 13.15
N GLY A 54 14.12 -19.66 13.06
CA GLY A 54 13.60 -20.44 11.94
C GLY A 54 12.07 -20.39 11.82
N GLU A 55 11.35 -20.42 12.93
CA GLU A 55 9.89 -20.32 12.97
C GLU A 55 9.43 -18.92 12.56
N VAL A 56 10.10 -17.87 13.04
CA VAL A 56 9.82 -16.48 12.65
C VAL A 56 9.97 -16.30 11.14
N LEU A 57 11.02 -16.85 10.53
CA LEU A 57 11.23 -16.77 9.08
C LEU A 57 10.15 -17.53 8.29
N GLN A 58 9.66 -18.66 8.79
CA GLN A 58 8.55 -19.39 8.17
C GLN A 58 7.25 -18.57 8.21
N ASP A 59 6.94 -17.94 9.34
CA ASP A 59 5.77 -17.07 9.48
C ASP A 59 5.85 -15.85 8.56
N VAL A 60 7.02 -15.22 8.44
CA VAL A 60 7.26 -14.14 7.48
C VAL A 60 7.02 -14.62 6.04
N ALA A 61 7.58 -15.77 5.66
CA ALA A 61 7.40 -16.34 4.32
C ALA A 61 5.93 -16.67 4.02
N ARG A 62 5.22 -17.25 4.99
CA ARG A 62 3.79 -17.53 4.90
C ARG A 62 2.97 -16.26 4.74
N THR A 63 3.27 -15.24 5.55
CA THR A 63 2.57 -13.95 5.49
C THR A 63 2.78 -13.27 4.14
N ARG A 64 4.02 -13.25 3.62
CA ARG A 64 4.31 -12.74 2.26
C ARG A 64 3.50 -13.46 1.19
N SER A 65 3.39 -14.78 1.28
CA SER A 65 2.59 -15.58 0.34
C SER A 65 1.10 -15.23 0.40
N LEU A 66 0.53 -15.03 1.59
CA LEU A 66 -0.87 -14.61 1.76
C LEU A 66 -1.10 -13.18 1.22
N CYS A 67 -0.17 -12.27 1.48
CA CYS A 67 -0.22 -10.91 0.94
C CYS A 67 -0.15 -10.90 -0.59
N ALA A 68 0.71 -11.74 -1.17
CA ALA A 68 0.83 -11.88 -2.62
C ALA A 68 -0.49 -12.40 -3.24
N GLN A 69 -1.11 -13.42 -2.65
CA GLN A 69 -2.41 -13.93 -3.09
C GLN A 69 -3.51 -12.86 -3.03
N LEU A 70 -3.47 -11.97 -2.03
CA LEU A 70 -4.46 -10.91 -1.86
C LEU A 70 -4.48 -9.91 -3.01
N ILE A 71 -3.34 -9.70 -3.69
CA ILE A 71 -3.16 -8.69 -4.75
C ILE A 71 -2.78 -9.26 -6.11
N GLY A 72 -2.77 -10.59 -6.29
CA GLY A 72 -2.38 -11.23 -7.55
C GLY A 72 -0.88 -11.15 -7.87
N ALA A 73 -0.01 -11.10 -6.84
CA ALA A 73 1.46 -10.98 -6.97
C ALA A 73 2.19 -12.29 -6.64
N HIS A 74 3.52 -12.27 -6.76
CA HIS A 74 4.41 -13.31 -6.24
C HIS A 74 4.98 -12.93 -4.87
N ALA A 75 5.27 -13.93 -4.03
CA ALA A 75 5.74 -13.69 -2.65
C ALA A 75 7.08 -12.93 -2.58
N ASP A 76 7.95 -13.06 -3.57
CA ASP A 76 9.22 -12.34 -3.67
C ASP A 76 9.06 -10.86 -4.06
N GLU A 77 7.89 -10.47 -4.56
CA GLU A 77 7.53 -9.07 -4.84
C GLU A 77 7.00 -8.34 -3.61
N ILE A 78 6.82 -9.04 -2.47
CA ILE A 78 6.23 -8.51 -1.24
C ILE A 78 7.30 -8.28 -0.17
N ALA A 79 7.30 -7.08 0.40
CA ALA A 79 7.93 -6.79 1.69
C ALA A 79 6.85 -6.49 2.73
N LEU A 80 7.06 -6.98 3.96
CA LEU A 80 6.20 -6.65 5.11
C LEU A 80 6.78 -5.43 5.79
N LEU A 81 6.19 -4.28 5.54
CA LEU A 81 6.70 -2.99 5.97
C LEU A 81 5.56 -1.99 6.09
N GLY A 82 5.51 -1.25 7.16
CA GLY A 82 4.62 -0.10 7.37
C GLY A 82 5.38 1.03 8.05
N PRO A 83 4.83 2.21 8.10
CA PRO A 83 3.54 2.64 7.53
C PRO A 83 3.57 2.87 6.01
N THR A 84 2.40 3.08 5.40
CA THR A 84 2.25 3.36 3.95
C THR A 84 3.20 4.46 3.46
N SER A 85 3.34 5.54 4.24
CA SER A 85 4.24 6.65 3.91
C SER A 85 5.70 6.24 3.77
N LEU A 86 6.15 5.23 4.51
CA LEU A 86 7.50 4.69 4.38
C LEU A 86 7.67 3.97 3.04
N GLY A 87 6.72 3.12 2.65
CA GLY A 87 6.76 2.42 1.36
C GLY A 87 6.78 3.41 0.17
N LEU A 88 5.88 4.41 0.19
CA LEU A 88 5.84 5.44 -0.85
C LEU A 88 7.15 6.26 -0.90
N SER A 89 7.73 6.59 0.26
CA SER A 89 9.02 7.27 0.34
C SER A 89 10.18 6.42 -0.17
N LEU A 90 10.15 5.10 0.04
CA LEU A 90 11.13 4.17 -0.51
C LEU A 90 11.11 4.16 -2.04
N PHE A 91 9.91 4.17 -2.65
CA PHE A 91 9.78 4.27 -4.11
C PHE A 91 10.30 5.60 -4.64
N ALA A 92 9.86 6.72 -4.02
CA ALA A 92 10.30 8.05 -4.40
C ALA A 92 11.82 8.19 -4.34
N ASN A 93 12.46 7.65 -3.31
CA ASN A 93 13.90 7.77 -3.12
C ASN A 93 14.73 6.69 -3.82
N GLY A 94 14.13 5.52 -4.07
CA GLY A 94 14.81 4.37 -4.67
C GLY A 94 14.98 4.44 -6.19
N LEU A 95 14.17 5.27 -6.86
CA LEU A 95 14.28 5.47 -8.30
C LEU A 95 15.45 6.39 -8.68
N ASP A 96 16.08 6.09 -9.79
CA ASP A 96 17.19 6.89 -10.34
C ASP A 96 16.63 8.05 -11.17
N TRP A 97 16.21 9.12 -10.49
CA TRP A 97 15.67 10.33 -11.10
C TRP A 97 16.74 11.14 -11.79
N GLN A 98 16.39 11.68 -12.96
CA GLN A 98 17.23 12.63 -13.69
C GLN A 98 16.67 14.04 -13.59
N PRO A 99 17.50 15.09 -13.57
CA PRO A 99 17.01 16.46 -13.65
C PRO A 99 16.14 16.66 -14.91
N GLY A 100 14.94 17.19 -14.71
CA GLY A 100 13.95 17.35 -15.77
C GLY A 100 12.91 16.24 -15.86
N ASP A 101 13.10 15.09 -15.16
CA ASP A 101 12.05 14.10 -15.02
C ASP A 101 10.81 14.71 -14.37
N GLU A 102 9.63 14.17 -14.68
CA GLU A 102 8.37 14.60 -14.09
C GLU A 102 7.70 13.46 -13.32
N VAL A 103 7.10 13.80 -12.19
CA VAL A 103 6.19 12.92 -11.43
C VAL A 103 4.81 13.55 -11.40
N VAL A 104 3.80 12.82 -11.87
CA VAL A 104 2.39 13.23 -11.80
C VAL A 104 1.77 12.65 -10.53
N TYR A 105 1.06 13.47 -9.77
CA TYR A 105 0.41 13.08 -8.52
C TYR A 105 -0.89 13.88 -8.31
N TYR A 106 -1.72 13.49 -7.34
CA TYR A 106 -2.89 14.27 -6.97
C TYR A 106 -2.60 15.12 -5.74
N GLY A 107 -2.74 16.46 -5.87
CA GLY A 107 -2.32 17.40 -4.83
C GLY A 107 -3.16 17.36 -3.55
N ASP A 108 -4.45 17.00 -3.66
CA ASP A 108 -5.38 16.91 -2.53
C ASP A 108 -5.46 15.47 -1.95
N ASP A 109 -4.57 14.58 -2.37
CA ASP A 109 -4.49 13.25 -1.79
C ASP A 109 -3.96 13.28 -0.34
N TYR A 110 -4.04 12.15 0.34
CA TYR A 110 -3.50 12.05 1.70
C TYR A 110 -2.01 12.42 1.70
N PRO A 111 -1.52 13.20 2.69
CA PRO A 111 -0.14 13.73 2.72
C PRO A 111 0.97 12.69 2.49
N ALA A 112 0.75 11.43 2.92
CA ALA A 112 1.68 10.34 2.67
C ALA A 112 1.92 10.06 1.19
N ASN A 113 0.93 10.35 0.31
CA ASN A 113 1.02 10.21 -1.14
C ASN A 113 1.23 11.56 -1.88
N VAL A 114 1.61 12.59 -1.18
CA VAL A 114 1.93 13.93 -1.73
C VAL A 114 3.38 14.29 -1.47
N TYR A 115 3.78 14.32 -0.21
CA TYR A 115 5.08 14.84 0.19
C TYR A 115 6.30 14.07 -0.34
N PRO A 116 6.31 12.75 -0.46
CA PRO A 116 7.45 12.04 -1.06
C PRO A 116 7.72 12.51 -2.51
N TRP A 117 6.67 12.81 -3.25
CA TRP A 117 6.75 13.24 -4.66
C TRP A 117 7.15 14.70 -4.78
N THR A 118 6.57 15.60 -3.98
CA THR A 118 6.93 17.02 -4.00
C THR A 118 8.35 17.27 -3.51
N ALA A 119 8.86 16.46 -2.58
CA ALA A 119 10.24 16.55 -2.09
C ALA A 119 11.30 16.30 -3.19
N LEU A 120 10.94 15.59 -4.27
CA LEU A 120 11.82 15.34 -5.41
C LEU A 120 12.22 16.62 -6.16
N ALA A 121 11.51 17.72 -5.96
CA ALA A 121 11.86 19.02 -6.53
C ALA A 121 13.30 19.44 -6.16
N SER A 122 13.78 19.10 -4.97
CA SER A 122 15.16 19.36 -4.52
C SER A 122 16.21 18.59 -5.35
N ARG A 123 15.79 17.58 -6.11
CA ARG A 123 16.63 16.77 -7.01
C ARG A 123 16.48 17.15 -8.48
N GLY A 124 15.77 18.27 -8.78
CA GLY A 124 15.51 18.73 -10.14
C GLY A 124 14.39 17.97 -10.86
N VAL A 125 13.57 17.20 -10.14
CA VAL A 125 12.35 16.57 -10.66
C VAL A 125 11.19 17.54 -10.56
N PHE A 126 10.30 17.56 -11.56
CA PHE A 126 9.14 18.45 -11.58
C PHE A 126 7.86 17.72 -11.12
N PRO A 127 7.35 17.99 -9.89
CA PRO A 127 6.06 17.47 -9.46
C PRO A 127 4.92 18.20 -10.19
N ARG A 128 4.03 17.42 -10.82
CA ARG A 128 2.86 17.93 -11.55
C ARG A 128 1.59 17.43 -10.88
N ALA A 129 0.84 18.36 -10.27
CA ALA A 129 -0.42 18.01 -9.62
C ALA A 129 -1.55 17.90 -10.65
N LEU A 130 -2.32 16.80 -10.57
CA LEU A 130 -3.59 16.65 -11.25
C LEU A 130 -4.63 17.63 -10.69
N GLN A 131 -5.50 18.12 -11.55
CA GLN A 131 -6.58 19.07 -11.20
C GLN A 131 -7.91 18.49 -11.69
N PRO A 132 -8.53 17.55 -10.97
CA PRO A 132 -9.86 17.05 -11.31
C PRO A 132 -10.92 18.13 -11.03
N GLU A 133 -12.03 18.09 -11.76
CA GLU A 133 -13.17 19.00 -11.53
C GLU A 133 -13.84 18.76 -10.18
N GLU A 134 -13.90 17.50 -9.76
CA GLU A 134 -14.43 17.10 -8.46
C GLU A 134 -13.38 16.37 -7.64
N THR A 135 -13.36 16.61 -6.34
CA THR A 135 -12.37 16.05 -5.40
C THR A 135 -12.26 14.51 -5.50
N GLY A 136 -11.09 14.03 -5.89
CA GLY A 136 -10.78 12.61 -6.00
C GLY A 136 -11.32 11.94 -7.27
N ASP A 137 -11.87 12.69 -8.24
CA ASP A 137 -12.35 12.14 -9.51
C ASP A 137 -11.22 12.05 -10.53
N ILE A 138 -10.36 11.05 -10.36
CA ILE A 138 -9.19 10.82 -11.21
C ILE A 138 -9.56 9.78 -12.28
N THR A 139 -9.72 10.25 -13.53
CA THR A 139 -10.03 9.40 -14.68
C THR A 139 -8.79 9.08 -15.52
N PRO A 140 -8.81 8.01 -16.35
CA PRO A 140 -7.71 7.74 -17.27
C PRO A 140 -7.43 8.90 -18.24
N GLU A 141 -8.48 9.61 -18.69
CA GLU A 141 -8.37 10.74 -19.62
C GLU A 141 -7.66 11.92 -18.95
N LEU A 142 -8.00 12.22 -17.68
CA LEU A 142 -7.32 13.23 -16.89
C LEU A 142 -5.83 12.89 -16.71
N VAL A 143 -5.53 11.65 -16.42
CA VAL A 143 -4.14 11.16 -16.28
C VAL A 143 -3.42 11.30 -17.62
N GLU A 144 -4.02 10.84 -18.74
CA GLU A 144 -3.41 10.91 -20.07
C GLU A 144 -3.09 12.35 -20.49
N ALA A 145 -4.01 13.26 -20.25
CA ALA A 145 -3.84 14.69 -20.56
C ALA A 145 -2.69 15.35 -19.75
N ALA A 146 -2.35 14.80 -18.59
CA ALA A 146 -1.26 15.30 -17.76
C ALA A 146 0.12 14.76 -18.16
N LEU A 147 0.18 13.69 -18.98
CA LEU A 147 1.46 13.06 -19.36
C LEU A 147 2.23 13.94 -20.36
N THR A 148 3.54 13.95 -20.18
CA THR A 148 4.49 14.52 -21.15
C THR A 148 5.58 13.49 -21.47
N PRO A 149 6.43 13.72 -22.50
CA PRO A 149 7.58 12.85 -22.76
C PRO A 149 8.57 12.73 -21.59
N ARG A 150 8.48 13.60 -20.58
CA ARG A 150 9.33 13.61 -19.39
C ARG A 150 8.66 12.92 -18.19
N THR A 151 7.37 12.59 -18.28
CA THR A 151 6.67 11.91 -17.18
C THR A 151 7.23 10.53 -16.99
N ARG A 152 7.82 10.31 -15.82
CA ARG A 152 8.45 9.03 -15.46
C ARG A 152 7.57 8.16 -14.57
N LEU A 153 6.77 8.79 -13.73
CA LEU A 153 5.91 8.10 -12.77
C LEU A 153 4.61 8.85 -12.54
N VAL A 154 3.54 8.10 -12.34
CA VAL A 154 2.25 8.58 -11.82
C VAL A 154 2.02 7.94 -10.46
N ALA A 155 1.71 8.76 -9.44
CA ALA A 155 1.43 8.34 -8.08
C ALA A 155 0.01 8.72 -7.69
N LEU A 156 -0.83 7.72 -7.40
CA LEU A 156 -2.25 7.93 -7.05
C LEU A 156 -2.67 7.01 -5.89
N ALA A 157 -3.70 7.43 -5.15
CA ALA A 157 -4.41 6.54 -4.26
C ALA A 157 -5.49 5.76 -5.04
N SER A 158 -5.66 4.49 -4.72
CA SER A 158 -6.71 3.63 -5.27
C SER A 158 -8.11 4.10 -4.93
N CYS A 159 -8.24 4.83 -3.80
CA CYS A 159 -9.47 5.48 -3.34
C CYS A 159 -9.10 6.72 -2.53
N HIS A 160 -9.69 7.85 -2.87
CA HIS A 160 -9.45 9.10 -2.19
C HIS A 160 -9.96 9.06 -0.73
N TYR A 161 -9.11 9.45 0.20
CA TYR A 161 -9.32 9.27 1.65
C TYR A 161 -10.52 10.07 2.23
N LEU A 162 -10.89 11.17 1.58
CA LEU A 162 -11.96 12.07 2.04
C LEU A 162 -13.27 11.81 1.27
N SER A 163 -13.24 11.80 -0.06
CA SER A 163 -14.44 11.65 -0.88
C SER A 163 -14.91 10.20 -1.04
N GLY A 164 -14.01 9.21 -0.82
CA GLY A 164 -14.29 7.81 -1.06
C GLY A 164 -14.35 7.42 -2.55
N ARG A 165 -14.03 8.35 -3.47
CA ARG A 165 -13.99 8.06 -4.92
C ARG A 165 -12.85 7.11 -5.24
N ARG A 166 -13.15 6.07 -6.00
CA ARG A 166 -12.19 5.06 -6.44
C ARG A 166 -11.76 5.34 -7.87
N ILE A 167 -10.47 5.17 -8.13
CA ILE A 167 -9.94 5.22 -9.49
C ILE A 167 -10.11 3.86 -10.19
N ASN A 168 -10.09 3.86 -11.52
CA ASN A 168 -9.97 2.63 -12.30
C ASN A 168 -8.49 2.25 -12.43
N VAL A 169 -7.98 1.48 -11.44
CA VAL A 169 -6.58 1.08 -11.35
C VAL A 169 -6.11 0.34 -12.60
N GLU A 170 -6.94 -0.57 -13.14
CA GLU A 170 -6.59 -1.35 -14.34
C GLU A 170 -6.47 -0.45 -15.57
N ALA A 171 -7.47 0.40 -15.83
CA ALA A 171 -7.46 1.26 -17.01
C ALA A 171 -6.30 2.25 -16.99
N ILE A 172 -6.05 2.90 -15.83
CA ILE A 172 -4.92 3.82 -15.65
C ILE A 172 -3.60 3.05 -15.79
N GLY A 173 -3.46 1.90 -15.17
CA GLY A 173 -2.26 1.10 -15.23
C GLY A 173 -1.93 0.61 -16.65
N ARG A 174 -2.94 0.18 -17.42
CA ARG A 174 -2.79 -0.17 -18.86
C ARG A 174 -2.32 1.03 -19.68
N LEU A 175 -2.94 2.19 -19.49
CA LEU A 175 -2.54 3.43 -20.13
C LEU A 175 -1.06 3.75 -19.84
N LEU A 176 -0.67 3.80 -18.57
CA LEU A 176 0.68 4.15 -18.15
C LEU A 176 1.72 3.16 -18.69
N ARG A 177 1.42 1.86 -18.64
CA ARG A 177 2.29 0.82 -19.21
C ARG A 177 2.49 1.01 -20.72
N SER A 178 1.42 1.37 -21.46
CA SER A 178 1.52 1.62 -22.91
C SER A 178 2.40 2.82 -23.25
N LYS A 179 2.54 3.75 -22.33
CA LYS A 179 3.38 4.96 -22.45
C LYS A 179 4.77 4.79 -21.82
N GLY A 180 5.08 3.63 -21.21
CA GLY A 180 6.34 3.39 -20.50
C GLY A 180 6.50 4.17 -19.20
N VAL A 181 5.39 4.64 -18.60
CA VAL A 181 5.34 5.39 -17.36
C VAL A 181 5.08 4.46 -16.18
N LEU A 182 5.80 4.62 -15.08
CA LEU A 182 5.65 3.82 -13.86
C LEU A 182 4.38 4.23 -13.10
N PHE A 183 3.75 3.25 -12.44
CA PHE A 183 2.56 3.47 -11.63
C PHE A 183 2.81 3.11 -10.16
N SER A 184 2.77 4.11 -9.26
CA SER A 184 2.81 3.96 -7.81
C SER A 184 1.41 4.11 -7.22
N LEU A 185 0.96 3.11 -6.47
CA LEU A 185 -0.39 3.03 -5.93
C LEU A 185 -0.37 3.04 -4.39
N ASP A 186 -0.99 4.05 -3.77
CA ASP A 186 -1.42 3.97 -2.38
C ASP A 186 -2.74 3.19 -2.30
N ALA A 187 -2.68 1.97 -1.76
CA ALA A 187 -3.83 1.08 -1.70
C ALA A 187 -4.47 0.99 -0.30
N ILE A 188 -4.09 1.86 0.64
CA ILE A 188 -4.52 1.76 2.03
C ILE A 188 -6.04 1.86 2.21
N GLN A 189 -6.75 2.54 1.29
CA GLN A 189 -8.21 2.69 1.38
C GLN A 189 -9.00 1.60 0.64
N THR A 190 -8.34 0.69 -0.06
CA THR A 190 -9.02 -0.38 -0.81
C THR A 190 -8.59 -1.77 -0.43
N LEU A 191 -7.33 -1.95 -0.05
CA LEU A 191 -6.79 -3.28 0.23
C LEU A 191 -7.44 -3.89 1.48
N GLY A 192 -8.09 -5.03 1.29
CA GLY A 192 -8.94 -5.68 2.30
C GLY A 192 -10.43 -5.33 2.19
N ALA A 193 -10.80 -4.17 1.60
CA ALA A 193 -12.18 -3.77 1.39
C ALA A 193 -12.73 -4.21 0.04
N SER A 194 -11.87 -4.31 -0.97
CA SER A 194 -12.27 -4.69 -2.33
C SER A 194 -11.14 -5.42 -3.05
N PRO A 195 -11.48 -6.27 -4.03
CA PRO A 195 -10.47 -6.91 -4.87
C PRO A 195 -9.56 -5.89 -5.53
N LEU A 196 -8.28 -6.20 -5.55
CA LEU A 196 -7.24 -5.42 -6.20
C LEU A 196 -6.28 -6.37 -6.89
N ASP A 197 -5.99 -6.13 -8.17
CA ASP A 197 -4.98 -6.83 -8.93
C ASP A 197 -3.86 -5.84 -9.31
N VAL A 198 -2.62 -6.25 -9.12
CA VAL A 198 -1.44 -5.41 -9.38
C VAL A 198 -0.80 -5.66 -10.74
N GLU A 199 -1.45 -6.38 -11.65
CA GLU A 199 -0.89 -6.68 -12.99
C GLU A 199 -0.29 -5.45 -13.66
N PHE A 200 -0.98 -4.30 -13.60
CA PHE A 200 -0.57 -3.05 -14.23
C PHE A 200 0.01 -2.01 -13.25
N VAL A 201 0.24 -2.41 -12.01
CA VAL A 201 0.87 -1.57 -10.97
C VAL A 201 2.36 -1.90 -10.89
N ASP A 202 3.21 -0.90 -10.67
CA ASP A 202 4.65 -1.07 -10.52
C ASP A 202 5.09 -1.10 -9.07
N PHE A 203 4.46 -0.26 -8.24
CA PHE A 203 4.71 -0.14 -6.81
C PHE A 203 3.38 -0.01 -6.07
N LEU A 204 3.26 -0.65 -4.92
CA LEU A 204 2.11 -0.49 -4.05
C LEU A 204 2.55 -0.40 -2.60
N SER A 205 1.89 0.45 -1.81
CA SER A 205 2.01 0.48 -0.36
C SER A 205 0.65 0.55 0.30
N ALA A 206 0.45 -0.24 1.36
CA ALA A 206 -0.76 -0.20 2.18
C ALA A 206 -0.47 -0.71 3.60
N ASP A 207 -0.74 0.11 4.62
CA ASP A 207 -0.69 -0.30 6.02
C ASP A 207 -1.96 -1.06 6.41
N ALA A 208 -1.83 -1.99 7.35
CA ALA A 208 -2.89 -2.91 7.73
C ALA A 208 -3.95 -2.31 8.68
N HIS A 209 -3.68 -1.14 9.26
CA HIS A 209 -4.53 -0.56 10.32
C HIS A 209 -5.88 0.02 9.83
N LYS A 210 -6.25 -0.23 8.59
CA LYS A 210 -7.55 0.15 8.02
C LYS A 210 -8.34 -1.09 7.61
N TRP A 211 -8.48 -1.34 6.35
CA TRP A 211 -9.37 -2.38 5.82
C TRP A 211 -8.79 -3.81 5.91
N MET A 212 -7.48 -3.95 6.08
CA MET A 212 -6.86 -5.25 6.36
C MET A 212 -7.03 -5.70 7.83
N LEU A 213 -7.61 -4.86 8.70
CA LEU A 213 -7.93 -5.17 10.10
C LEU A 213 -6.71 -5.59 10.94
N GLY A 214 -5.54 -5.06 10.61
CA GLY A 214 -4.27 -5.36 11.29
C GLY A 214 -3.80 -4.25 12.23
N PRO A 215 -2.69 -4.47 12.94
CA PRO A 215 -2.09 -3.45 13.79
C PRO A 215 -1.44 -2.33 12.96
N MET A 216 -1.25 -1.17 13.62
CA MET A 216 -0.50 -0.05 13.03
C MET A 216 0.96 -0.43 12.78
N ALA A 217 1.59 0.21 11.80
CA ALA A 217 2.98 0.01 11.41
C ALA A 217 3.31 -1.40 10.87
N MET A 218 2.28 -2.18 10.53
CA MET A 218 2.40 -3.42 9.78
C MET A 218 1.65 -3.26 8.47
N GLY A 219 2.29 -3.54 7.35
CA GLY A 219 1.69 -3.35 6.04
C GLY A 219 2.38 -4.13 4.94
N ILE A 220 1.96 -3.85 3.73
CA ILE A 220 2.44 -4.46 2.50
C ILE A 220 3.13 -3.38 1.66
N VAL A 221 4.33 -3.68 1.22
CA VAL A 221 5.02 -2.99 0.14
C VAL A 221 5.22 -3.99 -1.00
N TYR A 222 4.72 -3.64 -2.18
CA TYR A 222 4.86 -4.44 -3.39
C TYR A 222 5.74 -3.69 -4.39
N VAL A 223 6.68 -4.42 -4.99
CA VAL A 223 7.48 -3.96 -6.12
C VAL A 223 7.38 -5.02 -7.21
N ALA A 224 6.86 -4.64 -8.37
CA ALA A 224 6.81 -5.56 -9.51
C ALA A 224 8.22 -6.02 -9.88
N ARG A 225 8.41 -7.33 -10.09
CA ARG A 225 9.72 -7.94 -10.40
C ARG A 225 10.46 -7.26 -11.55
N ARG A 226 9.73 -6.78 -12.57
CA ARG A 226 10.26 -6.01 -13.70
C ARG A 226 10.96 -4.70 -13.32
N ASN A 227 10.81 -4.25 -12.07
CA ASN A 227 11.37 -3.00 -11.55
C ASN A 227 12.45 -3.20 -10.47
N PHE A 228 12.85 -4.44 -10.17
CA PHE A 228 13.85 -4.71 -9.14
C PHE A 228 15.18 -4.00 -9.41
N GLU A 229 15.59 -3.95 -10.68
CA GLU A 229 16.82 -3.25 -11.08
C GLU A 229 16.65 -1.72 -11.16
N LYS A 230 15.41 -1.22 -11.20
CA LYS A 230 15.12 0.21 -11.34
C LYS A 230 14.91 0.91 -9.99
N CYS A 231 14.51 0.18 -8.97
CA CYS A 231 14.23 0.71 -7.64
C CYS A 231 15.26 0.15 -6.64
N ARG A 232 16.20 0.99 -6.23
CA ARG A 232 17.26 0.59 -5.29
C ARG A 232 16.73 0.65 -3.85
N PRO A 233 17.09 -0.32 -3.00
CA PRO A 233 16.80 -0.23 -1.58
C PRO A 233 17.55 0.96 -0.96
N THR A 234 16.83 1.83 -0.27
CA THR A 234 17.40 3.00 0.41
C THR A 234 17.53 2.82 1.91
N LEU A 235 16.87 1.79 2.46
CA LEU A 235 17.07 1.33 3.84
C LEU A 235 17.87 0.03 3.77
N LEU A 236 19.07 0.07 4.35
CA LEU A 236 20.00 -1.05 4.35
C LEU A 236 20.14 -1.60 5.76
N GLY A 237 20.18 -2.92 5.88
CA GLY A 237 20.34 -3.62 7.14
C GLY A 237 20.98 -5.00 6.94
N ALA A 238 21.06 -5.79 8.00
CA ALA A 238 21.74 -7.09 8.01
C ALA A 238 21.24 -8.08 6.93
N TRP A 239 20.03 -7.90 6.44
CA TRP A 239 19.37 -8.77 5.46
C TRP A 239 19.52 -8.31 3.99
N ASN A 240 20.21 -7.18 3.76
CA ASN A 240 20.48 -6.66 2.42
C ASN A 240 21.83 -7.14 1.85
N VAL A 241 22.58 -7.92 2.60
CA VAL A 241 23.85 -8.52 2.16
C VAL A 241 23.62 -9.95 1.68
N LYS A 242 24.31 -10.30 0.59
CA LYS A 242 24.37 -11.68 0.08
C LYS A 242 25.49 -12.45 0.77
#